data_2b8429cc2b158030886efd533ccc14b0
#
_entry.id   2b8429cc2b158030886efd533ccc14b0
#
_cell.length_a   1.000
_cell.length_b   1.000
_cell.length_c   1.000
_cell.angle_alpha   90.00
_cell.angle_beta   90.00
_cell.angle_gamma   90.00
#
_symmetry.space_group_name_H-M   'P 1'
#
loop_
_entity.id
_entity.type
_entity.pdbx_description
1 polymer ?
#
loop_
_entity_poly.entity_id
_entity_poly.type
_entity_poly.pdbx_seq_one_letter_code
_entity_poly.pdbx_strand_id
1 'polypeptide(L)'
;MWKSFVNFAKFGQILLMVIDKNDKKYYNIGSAKWRTKNSMEALLMKMSKILSLVLAVIMIVTCFTACGKKEELDVNVDELVGTYDITLWVSEKDGVAALTQQQIDAFEAKYEGIVINAQIEGVTEADAGSKVVADVASAPDIYCFAQDQLARLVQAAALVAPGKNATKTIQENNDAGSVAAASVAGKLWAYPMTSDNGYYLYYDTSIISEEDADSLEKIIAACEKNNKKFRFALENAWYTASFFFATDCHSNWSMNEKGEFNAVDDDFNSDAGLAAMKGMQKLAKSSCYDSNADIFTDAGAIVTGIWAAGDAEAHFGANFGATDLPSFEVDGKSYHLGSYTGNKLMGVKPQQDAKKAAVLSLLAQFLTNEECQNQRYEQFQWGPSNKNAQASDAVQANASLAALAKQNEYGIPQGQIHGSWWDIAKVLGADAKAAASDADLKTALDEYEAAINAVLQMSDEQKNAWGVIGNICGTNWDTDFTMTEGPDGTYTSDVLELKAGEEFKVRQGASWDVNFGVEFNGGNIVVEADGKYKVQLVWDGNVTGTVTLIPVE
;
A
#
# COMPACT_ATOMS: atom_id res chain seq x y z
N MET A 1 17.29 -36.48 30.35
CA MET A 1 16.99 -36.59 28.90
C MET A 1 16.23 -37.86 28.48
N TRP A 2 16.58 -39.06 28.96
CA TRP A 2 15.91 -40.30 28.53
C TRP A 2 14.47 -40.51 29.06
N LYS A 3 14.09 -39.95 30.21
CA LYS A 3 12.72 -40.07 30.75
C LYS A 3 11.70 -39.18 30.01
N SER A 4 12.12 -38.11 29.36
CA SER A 4 11.25 -37.23 28.56
C SER A 4 10.90 -37.88 27.19
N PHE A 5 11.78 -38.67 26.60
CA PHE A 5 11.52 -39.35 25.33
C PHE A 5 10.46 -40.47 25.43
N VAL A 6 10.39 -41.15 26.56
CA VAL A 6 9.38 -42.21 26.78
C VAL A 6 7.97 -41.64 26.93
N ASN A 7 7.83 -40.44 27.45
CA ASN A 7 6.52 -39.77 27.55
C ASN A 7 6.03 -39.26 26.19
N PHE A 8 6.92 -38.83 25.29
CA PHE A 8 6.53 -38.38 23.93
C PHE A 8 5.97 -39.50 23.08
N ALA A 9 6.55 -40.72 23.18
CA ALA A 9 6.03 -41.90 22.47
C ALA A 9 4.64 -42.33 22.97
N LYS A 10 4.35 -42.16 24.26
CA LYS A 10 3.00 -42.40 24.81
C LYS A 10 1.98 -41.35 24.40
N PHE A 11 2.38 -40.10 24.23
CA PHE A 11 1.49 -39.03 23.79
C PHE A 11 1.08 -39.18 22.32
N GLY A 12 2.02 -39.59 21.44
CA GLY A 12 1.75 -39.91 20.03
C GLY A 12 0.80 -41.08 19.86
N GLN A 13 0.88 -42.12 20.71
CA GLN A 13 -0.05 -43.24 20.69
C GLN A 13 -1.46 -42.88 21.17
N ILE A 14 -1.59 -41.97 22.13
CA ILE A 14 -2.89 -41.49 22.63
C ILE A 14 -3.55 -40.56 21.57
N LEU A 15 -2.79 -39.75 20.85
CA LEU A 15 -3.31 -38.87 19.79
C LEU A 15 -3.82 -39.68 18.60
N LEU A 16 -3.12 -40.75 18.20
CA LEU A 16 -3.56 -41.66 17.14
C LEU A 16 -4.81 -42.48 17.51
N MET A 17 -5.05 -42.73 18.80
CA MET A 17 -6.28 -43.40 19.26
C MET A 17 -7.50 -42.45 19.34
N VAL A 18 -7.30 -41.15 19.51
CA VAL A 18 -8.40 -40.18 19.62
C VAL A 18 -8.98 -39.84 18.25
N ILE A 19 -8.18 -39.87 17.19
CA ILE A 19 -8.61 -39.50 15.83
C ILE A 19 -9.55 -40.51 15.17
N ASP A 20 -9.55 -41.75 15.61
CA ASP A 20 -10.32 -42.84 14.96
C ASP A 20 -11.54 -43.36 15.76
N LYS A 21 -11.98 -42.62 16.76
CA LYS A 21 -13.18 -43.00 17.56
C LYS A 21 -14.51 -42.92 16.81
N ASN A 22 -14.56 -42.22 15.67
CA ASN A 22 -15.81 -42.08 14.91
C ASN A 22 -16.10 -43.20 13.91
N ASP A 23 -15.09 -44.01 13.54
CA ASP A 23 -15.25 -45.01 12.47
C ASP A 23 -15.26 -46.48 12.98
N LYS A 24 -15.17 -46.70 14.30
CA LYS A 24 -15.18 -48.04 14.96
C LYS A 24 -14.26 -49.10 14.33
N LYS A 25 -13.16 -48.72 13.65
CA LYS A 25 -12.17 -49.64 13.10
C LYS A 25 -10.79 -49.35 13.70
N TYR A 26 -10.28 -50.34 14.45
CA TYR A 26 -8.92 -50.30 14.99
C TYR A 26 -7.93 -50.83 13.95
N TYR A 27 -6.97 -50.03 13.53
CA TYR A 27 -5.87 -50.47 12.68
C TYR A 27 -4.58 -50.59 13.50
N ASN A 28 -4.03 -51.78 13.50
CA ASN A 28 -2.72 -52.03 14.10
C ASN A 28 -1.63 -51.68 13.07
N ILE A 29 -0.96 -50.55 13.29
CA ILE A 29 0.00 -49.93 12.34
C ILE A 29 1.28 -50.78 12.17
N GLY A 30 1.50 -51.79 13.01
CA GLY A 30 2.69 -52.65 12.97
C GLY A 30 2.74 -53.67 11.84
N SER A 31 1.68 -53.89 11.07
CA SER A 31 1.60 -54.99 10.08
C SER A 31 1.02 -54.61 8.71
N ALA A 32 0.74 -53.34 8.41
CA ALA A 32 0.17 -52.93 7.14
C ALA A 32 1.23 -52.78 6.05
N LYS A 33 1.25 -53.67 5.07
CA LYS A 33 1.99 -53.52 3.82
C LYS A 33 1.30 -52.43 2.99
N TRP A 34 1.88 -51.21 2.90
CA TRP A 34 1.41 -50.10 2.09
C TRP A 34 1.49 -50.47 0.59
N ARG A 35 0.37 -50.47 -0.09
CA ARG A 35 0.26 -50.96 -1.47
C ARG A 35 0.43 -49.89 -2.57
N THR A 36 0.46 -48.58 -2.25
CA THR A 36 0.72 -47.58 -3.28
C THR A 36 1.43 -46.32 -2.72
N LYS A 37 2.35 -45.75 -3.50
CA LYS A 37 3.10 -44.51 -3.21
C LYS A 37 2.17 -43.31 -2.94
N ASN A 38 1.05 -43.21 -3.66
CA ASN A 38 0.10 -42.12 -3.58
C ASN A 38 -0.69 -42.06 -2.25
N SER A 39 -0.88 -43.17 -1.57
CA SER A 39 -1.55 -43.18 -0.27
C SER A 39 -0.64 -42.72 0.87
N MET A 40 0.65 -42.86 0.73
CA MET A 40 1.64 -42.40 1.70
C MET A 40 1.89 -40.91 1.59
N GLU A 41 1.92 -40.38 0.36
CA GLU A 41 2.05 -38.93 0.10
C GLU A 41 0.82 -38.15 0.61
N ALA A 42 -0.39 -38.66 0.40
CA ALA A 42 -1.61 -38.08 0.93
C ALA A 42 -1.70 -38.09 2.46
N LEU A 43 -1.13 -39.12 3.10
CA LEU A 43 -1.03 -39.22 4.56
C LEU A 43 0.02 -38.26 5.11
N LEU A 44 1.17 -38.13 4.46
CA LEU A 44 2.24 -37.21 4.82
C LEU A 44 1.78 -35.74 4.69
N MET A 45 1.03 -35.40 3.62
CA MET A 45 0.43 -34.06 3.47
C MET A 45 -0.62 -33.75 4.55
N LYS A 46 -1.45 -34.72 4.96
CA LYS A 46 -2.39 -34.52 6.07
C LYS A 46 -1.67 -34.41 7.41
N MET A 47 -0.61 -35.19 7.63
CA MET A 47 0.21 -35.10 8.84
C MET A 47 1.00 -33.78 8.92
N SER A 48 1.51 -33.26 7.81
CA SER A 48 2.21 -31.97 7.79
C SER A 48 1.26 -30.81 8.13
N LYS A 49 0.01 -30.84 7.61
CA LYS A 49 -1.01 -29.84 7.96
C LYS A 49 -1.44 -29.91 9.43
N ILE A 50 -1.54 -31.10 10.01
CA ILE A 50 -1.86 -31.28 11.43
C ILE A 50 -0.66 -30.89 12.30
N LEU A 51 0.56 -31.19 11.87
CA LEU A 51 1.77 -30.83 12.60
C LEU A 51 2.03 -29.33 12.59
N SER A 52 1.76 -28.65 11.46
CA SER A 52 1.81 -27.17 11.38
C SER A 52 0.74 -26.51 12.25
N LEU A 53 -0.48 -27.07 12.30
CA LEU A 53 -1.54 -26.57 13.18
C LEU A 53 -1.19 -26.77 14.67
N VAL A 54 -0.60 -27.91 15.05
CA VAL A 54 -0.16 -28.18 16.42
C VAL A 54 1.06 -27.34 16.82
N LEU A 55 2.00 -27.09 15.88
CA LEU A 55 3.13 -26.18 16.09
C LEU A 55 2.66 -24.72 16.23
N ALA A 56 1.68 -24.28 15.45
CA ALA A 56 1.08 -22.96 15.60
C ALA A 56 0.41 -22.79 16.98
N VAL A 57 -0.35 -23.79 17.42
CA VAL A 57 -0.99 -23.78 18.77
C VAL A 57 0.05 -23.82 19.90
N ILE A 58 1.16 -24.54 19.74
CA ILE A 58 2.24 -24.60 20.75
C ILE A 58 3.03 -23.28 20.77
N MET A 59 3.27 -22.61 19.64
CA MET A 59 3.89 -21.29 19.61
C MET A 59 3.01 -20.23 20.30
N ILE A 60 1.69 -20.27 20.10
CA ILE A 60 0.75 -19.38 20.77
C ILE A 60 0.82 -19.54 22.31
N VAL A 61 0.97 -20.77 22.81
CA VAL A 61 1.01 -21.05 24.27
C VAL A 61 2.37 -20.71 24.91
N THR A 62 3.48 -20.71 24.15
CA THR A 62 4.81 -20.39 24.71
C THR A 62 5.12 -18.90 24.74
N CYS A 63 4.45 -18.06 23.95
CA CYS A 63 4.63 -16.59 23.97
C CYS A 63 4.02 -15.92 25.22
N PHE A 64 3.08 -16.57 25.93
CA PHE A 64 2.46 -16.00 27.14
C PHE A 64 3.32 -16.06 28.43
N THR A 65 4.54 -16.60 28.39
CA THR A 65 5.41 -16.73 29.57
C THR A 65 6.66 -15.82 29.55
N ALA A 66 6.79 -14.93 28.58
CA ALA A 66 7.81 -13.89 28.63
C ALA A 66 7.40 -12.86 29.69
N CYS A 67 8.20 -12.72 30.74
CA CYS A 67 8.04 -11.76 31.84
C CYS A 67 8.24 -10.32 31.31
N GLY A 68 7.25 -9.81 30.56
CA GLY A 68 7.17 -8.42 30.14
C GLY A 68 6.63 -7.55 31.26
N LYS A 69 7.06 -6.32 31.37
CA LYS A 69 6.42 -5.29 32.18
C LYS A 69 4.92 -5.31 31.87
N LYS A 70 4.08 -5.33 32.92
CA LYS A 70 2.62 -5.29 32.75
C LYS A 70 2.29 -4.01 31.96
N GLU A 71 1.69 -4.19 30.79
CA GLU A 71 1.29 -3.07 29.93
C GLU A 71 0.26 -2.23 30.68
N GLU A 72 0.52 -0.94 30.82
CA GLU A 72 -0.38 -0.02 31.52
C GLU A 72 -1.41 0.47 30.50
N LEU A 73 -2.65 -0.01 30.59
CA LEU A 73 -3.72 0.34 29.67
C LEU A 73 -4.39 1.65 30.07
N ASP A 74 -4.98 2.35 29.11
CA ASP A 74 -5.77 3.56 29.33
C ASP A 74 -7.18 3.25 29.86
N VAL A 75 -7.58 1.97 29.89
CA VAL A 75 -8.93 1.51 30.20
C VAL A 75 -8.91 0.36 31.20
N ASN A 76 -10.00 0.23 31.97
CA ASN A 76 -10.25 -0.93 32.81
C ASN A 76 -10.98 -2.00 31.95
N VAL A 77 -10.29 -3.07 31.59
CA VAL A 77 -10.81 -4.14 30.72
C VAL A 77 -12.06 -4.81 31.28
N ASP A 78 -12.18 -4.96 32.62
CA ASP A 78 -13.34 -5.58 33.25
C ASP A 78 -14.65 -4.80 32.99
N GLU A 79 -14.55 -3.50 32.71
CA GLU A 79 -15.69 -2.64 32.39
C GLU A 79 -16.10 -2.74 30.91
N LEU A 80 -15.26 -3.36 30.07
CA LEU A 80 -15.45 -3.51 28.64
C LEU A 80 -16.06 -4.85 28.24
N VAL A 81 -16.35 -5.73 29.19
CA VAL A 81 -17.02 -7.00 28.93
C VAL A 81 -18.32 -6.77 28.17
N GLY A 82 -18.49 -7.47 27.03
CA GLY A 82 -19.65 -7.32 26.15
C GLY A 82 -19.40 -7.83 24.73
N THR A 83 -20.42 -7.73 23.89
CA THR A 83 -20.35 -8.07 22.46
C THR A 83 -20.43 -6.80 21.64
N TYR A 84 -19.54 -6.67 20.66
CA TYR A 84 -19.38 -5.48 19.83
C TYR A 84 -19.40 -5.85 18.33
N ASP A 85 -20.30 -5.24 17.60
CA ASP A 85 -20.30 -5.29 16.13
C ASP A 85 -19.30 -4.24 15.64
N ILE A 86 -18.25 -4.68 14.93
CA ILE A 86 -17.14 -3.84 14.49
C ILE A 86 -16.89 -4.04 13.00
N THR A 87 -16.79 -2.94 12.26
CA THR A 87 -16.41 -2.92 10.86
C THR A 87 -14.94 -2.51 10.71
N LEU A 88 -14.19 -3.24 9.87
CA LEU A 88 -12.78 -2.99 9.62
C LEU A 88 -12.50 -2.94 8.12
N TRP A 89 -11.75 -1.94 7.67
CA TRP A 89 -11.08 -1.96 6.37
C TRP A 89 -9.61 -2.29 6.58
N VAL A 90 -9.16 -3.32 5.86
CA VAL A 90 -7.77 -3.79 5.85
C VAL A 90 -7.29 -3.89 4.40
N SER A 91 -6.00 -4.15 4.17
CA SER A 91 -5.49 -4.33 2.81
C SER A 91 -6.30 -5.37 2.01
N GLU A 92 -6.52 -5.07 0.74
CA GLU A 92 -7.21 -5.98 -0.20
C GLU A 92 -6.38 -7.22 -0.59
N LYS A 93 -5.09 -7.26 -0.21
CA LYS A 93 -4.21 -8.40 -0.50
C LYS A 93 -4.78 -9.70 0.07
N ASP A 94 -4.78 -10.73 -0.76
CA ASP A 94 -5.26 -12.07 -0.38
C ASP A 94 -4.65 -12.57 0.94
N GLY A 95 -5.52 -13.01 1.85
CA GLY A 95 -5.13 -13.55 3.14
C GLY A 95 -5.09 -12.53 4.29
N VAL A 96 -5.05 -11.21 4.02
CA VAL A 96 -4.96 -10.18 5.08
C VAL A 96 -6.21 -10.17 5.95
N ALA A 97 -7.40 -10.24 5.36
CA ALA A 97 -8.65 -10.32 6.13
C ALA A 97 -8.69 -11.57 7.02
N ALA A 98 -8.22 -12.72 6.52
CA ALA A 98 -8.17 -13.97 7.28
C ALA A 98 -7.16 -13.90 8.44
N LEU A 99 -5.99 -13.29 8.23
CA LEU A 99 -5.01 -13.06 9.31
C LEU A 99 -5.57 -12.07 10.33
N THR A 100 -6.24 -11.00 9.90
CA THR A 100 -6.85 -10.03 10.82
C THR A 100 -7.90 -10.70 11.69
N GLN A 101 -8.72 -11.61 11.15
CA GLN A 101 -9.67 -12.38 11.97
C GLN A 101 -8.94 -13.24 13.01
N GLN A 102 -7.87 -13.94 12.66
CA GLN A 102 -7.06 -14.71 13.63
C GLN A 102 -6.48 -13.82 14.73
N GLN A 103 -6.07 -12.59 14.40
CA GLN A 103 -5.58 -11.62 15.37
C GLN A 103 -6.70 -11.12 16.29
N ILE A 104 -7.93 -10.97 15.79
CA ILE A 104 -9.11 -10.64 16.58
C ILE A 104 -9.45 -11.82 17.53
N ASP A 105 -9.39 -13.05 17.06
CA ASP A 105 -9.60 -14.24 17.90
C ASP A 105 -8.56 -14.30 19.05
N ALA A 106 -7.31 -13.93 18.76
CA ALA A 106 -6.25 -13.82 19.76
C ALA A 106 -6.48 -12.65 20.75
N PHE A 107 -7.03 -11.54 20.28
CA PHE A 107 -7.46 -10.43 21.13
C PHE A 107 -8.54 -10.88 22.12
N GLU A 108 -9.58 -11.57 21.66
CA GLU A 108 -10.65 -12.12 22.51
C GLU A 108 -10.11 -13.11 23.55
N ALA A 109 -9.15 -13.94 23.14
CA ALA A 109 -8.49 -14.88 24.06
C ALA A 109 -7.65 -14.16 25.14
N LYS A 110 -7.05 -13.00 24.82
CA LYS A 110 -6.30 -12.16 25.78
C LYS A 110 -7.21 -11.38 26.72
N TYR A 111 -8.34 -10.91 26.22
CA TYR A 111 -9.28 -10.04 26.94
C TYR A 111 -10.62 -10.74 27.14
N GLU A 112 -10.63 -11.76 28.01
CA GLU A 112 -11.80 -12.60 28.27
C GLU A 112 -13.07 -11.78 28.54
N GLY A 113 -14.16 -12.15 27.86
CA GLY A 113 -15.47 -11.51 27.98
C GLY A 113 -15.72 -10.35 27.03
N ILE A 114 -14.72 -9.91 26.25
CA ILE A 114 -14.92 -9.04 25.09
C ILE A 114 -15.12 -9.94 23.87
N VAL A 115 -16.24 -9.79 23.16
CA VAL A 115 -16.56 -10.54 21.93
C VAL A 115 -16.72 -9.58 20.77
N ILE A 116 -16.05 -9.84 19.68
CA ILE A 116 -16.01 -8.99 18.47
C ILE A 116 -16.71 -9.71 17.31
N ASN A 117 -17.86 -9.21 16.89
CA ASN A 117 -18.47 -9.60 15.63
C ASN A 117 -17.85 -8.74 14.52
N ALA A 118 -16.75 -9.20 13.92
CA ALA A 118 -16.01 -8.43 12.94
C ALA A 118 -16.61 -8.57 11.53
N GLN A 119 -16.79 -7.44 10.84
CA GLN A 119 -17.00 -7.37 9.41
C GLN A 119 -15.72 -6.78 8.80
N ILE A 120 -14.94 -7.61 8.12
CA ILE A 120 -13.63 -7.24 7.58
C ILE A 120 -13.74 -7.16 6.06
N GLU A 121 -13.39 -6.00 5.51
CA GLU A 121 -13.42 -5.70 4.09
C GLU A 121 -12.03 -5.31 3.60
N GLY A 122 -11.66 -5.79 2.40
CA GLY A 122 -10.43 -5.42 1.72
C GLY A 122 -10.60 -4.08 1.01
N VAL A 123 -9.80 -3.09 1.41
CA VAL A 123 -9.74 -1.77 0.78
C VAL A 123 -8.27 -1.36 0.66
N THR A 124 -7.85 -0.87 -0.52
CA THR A 124 -6.48 -0.40 -0.68
C THR A 124 -6.19 0.77 0.25
N GLU A 125 -5.03 0.75 0.91
CA GLU A 125 -4.61 1.80 1.82
C GLU A 125 -4.46 3.16 1.13
N ALA A 126 -4.22 3.16 -0.18
CA ALA A 126 -4.15 4.37 -0.99
C ALA A 126 -5.50 5.11 -1.10
N ASP A 127 -6.62 4.37 -1.12
CA ASP A 127 -7.96 4.93 -1.30
C ASP A 127 -8.72 5.13 0.01
N ALA A 128 -8.36 4.38 1.06
CA ALA A 128 -9.13 4.29 2.29
C ALA A 128 -9.42 5.67 2.91
N GLY A 129 -8.41 6.55 2.98
CA GLY A 129 -8.57 7.88 3.56
C GLY A 129 -9.56 8.75 2.78
N SER A 130 -9.50 8.73 1.45
CA SER A 130 -10.42 9.48 0.60
C SER A 130 -11.86 9.00 0.79
N LYS A 131 -12.07 7.68 0.82
CA LYS A 131 -13.38 7.07 1.08
C LYS A 131 -13.93 7.44 2.45
N VAL A 132 -13.08 7.45 3.49
CA VAL A 132 -13.47 7.84 4.85
C VAL A 132 -13.84 9.32 4.93
N VAL A 133 -13.04 10.20 4.33
CA VAL A 133 -13.29 11.66 4.36
C VAL A 133 -14.59 12.02 3.64
N ALA A 134 -14.92 11.32 2.58
CA ALA A 134 -16.14 11.56 1.82
C ALA A 134 -17.41 11.30 2.66
N ASP A 135 -17.43 10.29 3.53
CA ASP A 135 -18.53 10.06 4.50
C ASP A 135 -18.00 9.44 5.79
N VAL A 136 -17.56 10.28 6.72
CA VAL A 136 -17.07 9.84 8.04
C VAL A 136 -18.14 9.08 8.83
N ALA A 137 -19.42 9.37 8.64
CA ALA A 137 -20.50 8.72 9.39
C ALA A 137 -20.63 7.24 8.99
N SER A 138 -20.55 6.94 7.70
CA SER A 138 -20.64 5.57 7.14
C SER A 138 -19.32 4.83 7.12
N ALA A 139 -18.19 5.51 7.39
CA ALA A 139 -16.87 4.90 7.43
C ALA A 139 -16.77 3.76 8.46
N PRO A 140 -15.89 2.75 8.25
CA PRO A 140 -15.71 1.66 9.17
C PRO A 140 -15.18 2.13 10.53
N ASP A 141 -15.31 1.29 11.56
CA ASP A 141 -14.87 1.61 12.91
C ASP A 141 -13.35 1.68 13.04
N ILE A 142 -12.65 0.81 12.31
CA ILE A 142 -11.18 0.77 12.20
C ILE A 142 -10.81 0.67 10.72
N TYR A 143 -9.77 1.37 10.29
CA TYR A 143 -9.30 1.32 8.90
C TYR A 143 -7.81 1.53 8.77
N CYS A 144 -7.23 0.81 7.79
CA CYS A 144 -5.83 0.97 7.40
C CYS A 144 -5.72 1.97 6.24
N PHE A 145 -4.69 2.84 6.27
CA PHE A 145 -4.48 3.86 5.26
C PHE A 145 -3.00 4.24 5.14
N ALA A 146 -2.62 4.84 4.00
CA ALA A 146 -1.27 5.35 3.79
C ALA A 146 -1.09 6.71 4.49
N GLN A 147 0.11 6.95 5.02
CA GLN A 147 0.40 8.09 5.91
C GLN A 147 0.08 9.47 5.32
N ASP A 148 0.19 9.65 4.00
CA ASP A 148 -0.08 10.91 3.29
C ASP A 148 -1.53 11.39 3.48
N GLN A 149 -2.44 10.51 3.88
CA GLN A 149 -3.84 10.82 4.12
C GLN A 149 -4.14 11.27 5.56
N LEU A 150 -3.15 11.16 6.47
CA LEU A 150 -3.36 11.37 7.91
C LEU A 150 -3.90 12.77 8.24
N ALA A 151 -3.29 13.83 7.70
CA ALA A 151 -3.70 15.20 8.03
C ALA A 151 -5.13 15.47 7.59
N ARG A 152 -5.52 15.00 6.42
CA ARG A 152 -6.88 15.12 5.86
C ARG A 152 -7.92 14.38 6.72
N LEU A 153 -7.58 13.17 7.20
CA LEU A 153 -8.41 12.41 8.13
C LEU A 153 -8.58 13.11 9.49
N VAL A 154 -7.51 13.72 10.01
CA VAL A 154 -7.56 14.52 11.25
C VAL A 154 -8.47 15.73 11.09
N GLN A 155 -8.39 16.43 9.97
CA GLN A 155 -9.23 17.60 9.68
C GLN A 155 -10.70 17.24 9.52
N ALA A 156 -10.99 16.10 8.88
CA ALA A 156 -12.36 15.59 8.76
C ALA A 156 -12.91 15.08 10.11
N ALA A 157 -12.15 15.18 11.20
CA ALA A 157 -12.49 14.61 12.51
C ALA A 157 -12.80 13.09 12.43
N ALA A 158 -12.15 12.39 11.51
CA ALA A 158 -12.36 10.97 11.24
C ALA A 158 -11.56 10.04 12.17
N LEU A 159 -10.64 10.60 12.97
CA LEU A 159 -9.73 9.84 13.83
C LEU A 159 -9.87 10.18 15.31
N VAL A 160 -9.74 9.17 16.15
CA VAL A 160 -9.53 9.28 17.58
C VAL A 160 -8.05 9.09 17.88
N ALA A 161 -7.44 10.05 18.56
CA ALA A 161 -6.06 9.91 19.02
C ALA A 161 -5.93 8.77 20.04
N PRO A 162 -4.84 7.98 20.00
CA PRO A 162 -4.51 7.02 21.05
C PRO A 162 -4.48 7.67 22.43
N GLY A 163 -4.90 6.90 23.46
CA GLY A 163 -4.84 7.35 24.83
C GLY A 163 -3.39 7.58 25.32
N LYS A 164 -3.24 8.10 26.53
CA LYS A 164 -1.91 8.48 27.06
C LYS A 164 -0.95 7.30 27.15
N ASN A 165 -1.40 6.17 27.70
CA ASN A 165 -0.55 5.00 27.89
C ASN A 165 -0.31 4.28 26.55
N ALA A 166 -1.33 4.21 25.67
CA ALA A 166 -1.18 3.73 24.31
C ALA A 166 -0.17 4.58 23.53
N THR A 167 -0.25 5.92 23.59
CA THR A 167 0.72 6.83 22.96
C THR A 167 2.14 6.54 23.44
N LYS A 168 2.35 6.40 24.74
CA LYS A 168 3.66 6.07 25.31
C LYS A 168 4.17 4.71 24.78
N THR A 169 3.32 3.68 24.82
CA THR A 169 3.68 2.34 24.30
C THR A 169 4.05 2.38 22.82
N ILE A 170 3.27 3.10 22.00
CA ILE A 170 3.55 3.27 20.56
C ILE A 170 4.92 3.94 20.35
N GLN A 171 5.21 5.04 21.04
CA GLN A 171 6.46 5.78 20.95
C GLN A 171 7.68 4.98 21.42
N GLU A 172 7.52 4.16 22.47
CA GLU A 172 8.58 3.30 22.99
C GLU A 172 8.88 2.13 22.06
N ASN A 173 7.88 1.56 21.41
CA ASN A 173 8.00 0.29 20.68
C ASN A 173 8.20 0.43 19.17
N ASN A 174 7.81 1.56 18.55
CA ASN A 174 7.97 1.76 17.13
C ASN A 174 9.16 2.67 16.79
N ASP A 175 9.65 2.60 15.56
CA ASP A 175 10.70 3.49 15.06
C ASP A 175 10.22 4.95 15.01
N ALA A 176 11.17 5.88 15.08
CA ALA A 176 10.85 7.31 15.16
C ALA A 176 10.16 7.83 13.88
N GLY A 177 10.48 7.27 12.71
CA GLY A 177 9.88 7.62 11.42
C GLY A 177 8.40 7.25 11.40
N SER A 178 8.06 6.02 11.80
CA SER A 178 6.67 5.54 11.88
C SER A 178 5.83 6.34 12.89
N VAL A 179 6.41 6.71 14.04
CA VAL A 179 5.73 7.55 15.03
C VAL A 179 5.49 8.96 14.48
N ALA A 180 6.46 9.54 13.79
CA ALA A 180 6.32 10.84 13.13
C ALA A 180 5.24 10.78 12.02
N ALA A 181 5.23 9.72 11.20
CA ALA A 181 4.25 9.47 10.16
C ALA A 181 2.81 9.36 10.71
N ALA A 182 2.64 8.84 11.93
CA ALA A 182 1.36 8.71 12.61
C ALA A 182 0.94 9.98 13.39
N SER A 183 1.70 11.08 13.26
CA SER A 183 1.52 12.31 14.05
C SER A 183 1.23 13.53 13.17
N VAL A 184 0.35 14.41 13.64
CA VAL A 184 0.08 15.73 13.06
C VAL A 184 0.30 16.78 14.14
N ALA A 185 1.09 17.83 13.85
CA ALA A 185 1.42 18.88 14.80
C ALA A 185 1.97 18.36 16.15
N GLY A 186 2.78 17.30 16.11
CA GLY A 186 3.40 16.68 17.28
C GLY A 186 2.45 15.81 18.13
N LYS A 187 1.20 15.63 17.72
CA LYS A 187 0.22 14.75 18.38
C LYS A 187 0.02 13.48 17.55
N LEU A 188 0.11 12.33 18.21
CA LEU A 188 -0.20 11.02 17.61
C LEU A 188 -1.70 10.89 17.35
N TRP A 189 -2.09 10.41 16.17
CA TRP A 189 -3.47 10.26 15.74
C TRP A 189 -3.82 8.87 15.23
N ALA A 190 -2.82 8.05 14.93
CA ALA A 190 -3.00 6.71 14.40
C ALA A 190 -1.97 5.74 14.99
N TYR A 191 -2.15 4.46 14.71
CA TYR A 191 -1.29 3.38 15.19
C TYR A 191 -0.39 2.93 14.04
N PRO A 192 0.95 3.03 14.16
CA PRO A 192 1.88 2.53 13.15
C PRO A 192 1.71 1.02 12.93
N MET A 193 1.61 0.60 11.68
CA MET A 193 1.40 -0.80 11.30
C MET A 193 2.57 -1.37 10.54
N THR A 194 3.11 -0.61 9.58
CA THR A 194 4.31 -0.97 8.81
C THR A 194 5.24 0.22 8.63
N SER A 195 6.50 -0.04 8.22
CA SER A 195 7.51 0.96 7.85
C SER A 195 8.17 0.54 6.53
N ASP A 196 7.36 0.25 5.51
CA ASP A 196 7.80 -0.42 4.29
C ASP A 196 7.22 0.14 2.98
N ASN A 197 6.55 1.28 3.04
CA ASN A 197 5.96 1.89 1.85
C ASN A 197 6.99 2.71 1.07
N GLY A 198 7.83 2.01 0.33
CA GLY A 198 8.87 2.55 -0.54
C GLY A 198 9.21 1.59 -1.66
N TYR A 199 10.04 2.02 -2.60
CA TYR A 199 10.45 1.21 -3.75
C TYR A 199 11.96 1.23 -3.91
N TYR A 200 12.49 0.19 -4.53
CA TYR A 200 13.91 -0.08 -4.72
C TYR A 200 14.11 -0.99 -5.94
N LEU A 201 15.33 -1.46 -6.20
CA LEU A 201 15.69 -2.25 -7.37
C LEU A 201 15.71 -3.75 -7.08
N TYR A 202 14.98 -4.53 -7.87
CA TYR A 202 15.17 -5.97 -8.04
C TYR A 202 15.90 -6.23 -9.37
N TYR A 203 16.79 -7.22 -9.42
CA TYR A 203 17.57 -7.51 -10.62
C TYR A 203 18.04 -8.96 -10.71
N ASP A 204 18.37 -9.39 -11.93
CA ASP A 204 18.96 -10.70 -12.23
C ASP A 204 20.48 -10.66 -12.05
N THR A 205 20.99 -11.27 -10.98
CA THR A 205 22.42 -11.33 -10.65
C THR A 205 23.25 -12.10 -11.67
N SER A 206 22.66 -12.88 -12.57
CA SER A 206 23.37 -13.56 -13.64
C SER A 206 23.79 -12.64 -14.78
N ILE A 207 23.17 -11.46 -14.93
CA ILE A 207 23.45 -10.49 -15.98
C ILE A 207 23.89 -9.12 -15.46
N ILE A 208 23.55 -8.78 -14.22
CA ILE A 208 23.92 -7.53 -13.54
C ILE A 208 24.66 -7.90 -12.28
N SER A 209 25.94 -7.50 -12.16
CA SER A 209 26.70 -7.68 -10.92
C SER A 209 26.22 -6.69 -9.86
N GLU A 210 26.50 -6.99 -8.57
CA GLU A 210 26.18 -6.06 -7.46
C GLU A 210 26.82 -4.66 -7.69
N GLU A 211 28.07 -4.59 -8.18
CA GLU A 211 28.73 -3.34 -8.52
C GLU A 211 28.07 -2.60 -9.70
N ASP A 212 27.52 -3.33 -10.69
CA ASP A 212 26.85 -2.74 -11.85
C ASP A 212 25.42 -2.29 -11.52
N ALA A 213 24.80 -2.85 -10.48
CA ALA A 213 23.48 -2.47 -10.01
C ALA A 213 23.43 -1.04 -9.43
N ASP A 214 24.58 -0.46 -9.05
CA ASP A 214 24.67 0.92 -8.58
C ASP A 214 24.63 1.97 -9.71
N SER A 215 24.62 1.55 -10.99
CA SER A 215 24.68 2.46 -12.14
C SER A 215 23.54 2.21 -13.12
N LEU A 216 22.71 3.23 -13.34
CA LEU A 216 21.63 3.23 -14.31
C LEU A 216 22.11 2.82 -15.70
N GLU A 217 23.24 3.40 -16.16
CA GLU A 217 23.81 3.15 -17.47
C GLU A 217 24.31 1.71 -17.62
N LYS A 218 24.90 1.14 -16.57
CA LYS A 218 25.37 -0.25 -16.60
C LYS A 218 24.20 -1.25 -16.59
N ILE A 219 23.14 -0.97 -15.82
CA ILE A 219 21.90 -1.77 -15.81
C ILE A 219 21.28 -1.76 -17.20
N ILE A 220 21.13 -0.57 -17.83
CA ILE A 220 20.63 -0.42 -19.20
C ILE A 220 21.46 -1.29 -20.17
N ALA A 221 22.80 -1.12 -20.14
CA ALA A 221 23.68 -1.87 -21.04
C ALA A 221 23.60 -3.38 -20.83
N ALA A 222 23.49 -3.84 -19.59
CA ALA A 222 23.32 -5.26 -19.26
C ALA A 222 21.98 -5.82 -19.77
N CYS A 223 20.88 -5.08 -19.57
CA CYS A 223 19.56 -5.47 -20.04
C CYS A 223 19.52 -5.51 -21.58
N GLU A 224 20.03 -4.50 -22.29
CA GLU A 224 20.09 -4.46 -23.75
C GLU A 224 20.93 -5.62 -24.32
N LYS A 225 22.12 -5.84 -23.75
CA LYS A 225 23.02 -6.94 -24.16
C LYS A 225 22.37 -8.32 -24.05
N ASN A 226 21.53 -8.53 -23.04
CA ASN A 226 20.89 -9.81 -22.76
C ASN A 226 19.45 -9.88 -23.29
N ASN A 227 18.98 -8.87 -24.03
CA ASN A 227 17.61 -8.75 -24.56
C ASN A 227 16.56 -8.91 -23.42
N LYS A 228 16.82 -8.24 -22.31
CA LYS A 228 15.96 -8.18 -21.14
C LYS A 228 15.37 -6.78 -20.97
N LYS A 229 14.30 -6.65 -20.18
CA LYS A 229 13.68 -5.35 -19.89
C LYS A 229 14.17 -4.78 -18.56
N PHE A 230 14.33 -3.45 -18.56
CA PHE A 230 14.41 -2.67 -17.34
C PHE A 230 13.08 -1.95 -17.14
N ARG A 231 12.34 -2.41 -16.14
CA ARG A 231 10.97 -1.95 -15.84
C ARG A 231 10.98 -0.90 -14.76
N PHE A 232 10.46 0.28 -15.10
CA PHE A 232 10.39 1.43 -14.19
C PHE A 232 9.20 2.29 -14.60
N ALA A 233 8.22 2.48 -13.72
CA ALA A 233 6.98 3.16 -14.04
C ALA A 233 7.15 4.68 -14.15
N LEU A 234 7.86 5.17 -15.18
CA LEU A 234 8.09 6.61 -15.39
C LEU A 234 6.81 7.39 -15.78
N GLU A 235 5.72 6.70 -16.01
CA GLU A 235 4.38 7.27 -16.28
C GLU A 235 3.54 7.35 -14.98
N ASN A 236 4.19 7.19 -13.83
CA ASN A 236 3.60 7.32 -12.51
C ASN A 236 4.46 8.29 -11.68
N ALA A 237 3.87 9.40 -11.24
CA ALA A 237 4.55 10.47 -10.53
C ALA A 237 5.31 10.01 -9.27
N TRP A 238 4.79 8.99 -8.57
CA TRP A 238 5.43 8.43 -7.37
C TRP A 238 6.82 7.87 -7.66
N TYR A 239 6.98 7.22 -8.83
CA TYR A 239 8.27 6.72 -9.30
C TYR A 239 9.08 7.79 -10.05
N THR A 240 8.43 8.62 -10.87
CA THR A 240 9.09 9.69 -11.64
C THR A 240 9.85 10.66 -10.74
N ALA A 241 9.28 10.99 -9.58
CA ALA A 241 9.89 11.88 -8.58
C ALA A 241 11.29 11.44 -8.14
N SER A 242 11.66 10.15 -8.26
CA SER A 242 12.97 9.63 -7.84
C SER A 242 14.15 10.33 -8.55
N PHE A 243 13.97 10.73 -9.80
CA PHE A 243 15.00 11.46 -10.55
C PHE A 243 15.17 12.88 -10.05
N PHE A 244 14.08 13.54 -9.67
CA PHE A 244 14.11 14.88 -9.10
C PHE A 244 14.69 14.88 -7.68
N PHE A 245 14.36 13.89 -6.87
CA PHE A 245 14.96 13.73 -5.54
C PHE A 245 16.47 13.49 -5.61
N ALA A 246 16.95 12.78 -6.64
CA ALA A 246 18.38 12.57 -6.87
C ALA A 246 19.15 13.86 -7.09
N THR A 247 18.50 14.89 -7.58
CA THR A 247 19.08 16.22 -7.85
C THR A 247 18.78 17.25 -6.76
N ASP A 248 18.30 16.78 -5.58
CA ASP A 248 17.87 17.59 -4.45
C ASP A 248 16.64 18.47 -4.72
N CYS A 249 15.89 18.22 -5.80
CA CYS A 249 14.63 18.89 -6.06
C CYS A 249 13.52 18.36 -5.13
N HIS A 250 12.52 19.20 -4.89
CA HIS A 250 11.39 18.89 -4.02
C HIS A 250 10.06 19.47 -4.55
N SER A 251 8.95 18.92 -4.06
CA SER A 251 7.61 19.45 -4.25
C SER A 251 6.85 19.32 -2.92
N ASN A 252 6.90 20.36 -2.11
CA ASN A 252 6.36 20.40 -0.75
C ASN A 252 5.06 21.18 -0.71
N TRP A 253 3.96 20.51 -0.42
CA TRP A 253 2.64 21.11 -0.32
C TRP A 253 2.29 21.50 1.10
N SER A 254 1.68 22.66 1.28
CA SER A 254 1.25 23.16 2.57
C SER A 254 -0.25 23.39 2.61
N MET A 255 -0.85 23.14 3.78
CA MET A 255 -2.26 23.33 4.04
C MET A 255 -2.48 24.46 5.06
N ASN A 256 -3.59 25.20 4.91
CA ASN A 256 -4.05 26.16 5.91
C ASN A 256 -4.69 25.44 7.13
N GLU A 257 -5.14 26.23 8.13
CA GLU A 257 -5.79 25.69 9.34
C GLU A 257 -7.11 24.94 9.06
N LYS A 258 -7.68 25.14 7.87
CA LYS A 258 -8.91 24.45 7.41
C LYS A 258 -8.61 23.16 6.65
N GLY A 259 -7.34 22.88 6.33
CA GLY A 259 -6.94 21.73 5.54
C GLY A 259 -6.96 21.91 4.03
N GLU A 260 -7.14 23.14 3.59
CA GLU A 260 -7.08 23.44 2.17
C GLU A 260 -5.62 23.67 1.78
N PHE A 261 -5.18 23.07 0.67
CA PHE A 261 -3.87 23.37 0.12
C PHE A 261 -3.82 24.84 -0.31
N ASN A 262 -2.84 25.56 0.20
CA ASN A 262 -2.72 27.01 0.00
C ASN A 262 -1.34 27.48 -0.45
N ALA A 263 -0.36 26.60 -0.44
CA ALA A 263 0.99 26.88 -0.93
C ALA A 263 1.69 25.60 -1.40
N VAL A 264 2.58 25.77 -2.35
CA VAL A 264 3.54 24.75 -2.77
C VAL A 264 4.92 25.39 -2.87
N ASP A 265 5.92 24.66 -2.38
CA ASP A 265 7.33 24.95 -2.56
C ASP A 265 7.89 23.86 -3.47
N ASP A 266 7.97 24.18 -4.76
CA ASP A 266 8.32 23.25 -5.84
C ASP A 266 9.44 23.85 -6.68
N ASP A 267 10.52 23.12 -6.88
CA ASP A 267 11.69 23.54 -7.65
C ASP A 267 12.05 22.56 -8.78
N PHE A 268 11.10 21.72 -9.22
CA PHE A 268 11.31 20.84 -10.36
C PHE A 268 11.68 21.62 -11.63
N ASN A 269 11.15 22.82 -11.84
CA ASN A 269 11.56 23.71 -12.92
C ASN A 269 12.84 24.50 -12.55
N SER A 270 13.98 23.79 -12.60
CA SER A 270 15.29 24.35 -12.28
C SER A 270 16.39 23.69 -13.14
N ASP A 271 17.63 24.17 -13.02
CA ASP A 271 18.79 23.49 -13.61
C ASP A 271 18.98 22.08 -13.03
N ALA A 272 18.65 21.89 -11.75
CA ALA A 272 18.67 20.59 -11.09
C ALA A 272 17.59 19.66 -11.66
N GLY A 273 16.38 20.16 -11.85
CA GLY A 273 15.29 19.42 -12.50
C GLY A 273 15.58 19.10 -13.97
N LEU A 274 16.27 19.99 -14.69
CA LEU A 274 16.76 19.67 -16.04
C LEU A 274 17.75 18.50 -16.02
N ALA A 275 18.64 18.42 -15.03
CA ALA A 275 19.52 17.26 -14.87
C ALA A 275 18.74 15.98 -14.55
N ALA A 276 17.69 16.07 -13.72
CA ALA A 276 16.77 14.96 -13.45
C ALA A 276 16.11 14.44 -14.74
N MET A 277 15.56 15.35 -15.56
CA MET A 277 14.93 15.02 -16.85
C MET A 277 15.91 14.37 -17.82
N LYS A 278 17.17 14.82 -17.89
CA LYS A 278 18.23 14.18 -18.69
C LYS A 278 18.56 12.77 -18.20
N GLY A 279 18.60 12.55 -16.90
CA GLY A 279 18.80 11.23 -16.30
C GLY A 279 17.65 10.28 -16.66
N MET A 280 16.42 10.73 -16.49
CA MET A 280 15.20 9.99 -16.85
C MET A 280 15.16 9.65 -18.35
N GLN A 281 15.54 10.60 -19.21
CA GLN A 281 15.58 10.42 -20.66
C GLN A 281 16.50 9.27 -21.09
N LYS A 282 17.62 9.05 -20.41
CA LYS A 282 18.55 7.94 -20.70
C LYS A 282 17.84 6.59 -20.60
N LEU A 283 17.06 6.39 -19.54
CA LEU A 283 16.27 5.17 -19.37
C LEU A 283 15.11 5.12 -20.38
N ALA A 284 14.30 6.17 -20.42
CA ALA A 284 13.09 6.23 -21.24
C ALA A 284 13.33 6.02 -22.74
N LYS A 285 14.53 6.38 -23.25
CA LYS A 285 14.95 6.19 -24.66
C LYS A 285 15.72 4.90 -24.90
N SER A 286 16.08 4.14 -23.86
CA SER A 286 16.78 2.87 -24.05
C SER A 286 15.85 1.82 -24.69
N SER A 287 16.43 0.88 -25.44
CA SER A 287 15.66 -0.19 -26.10
C SER A 287 15.13 -1.24 -25.10
N CYS A 288 15.71 -1.28 -23.91
CA CYS A 288 15.29 -2.18 -22.83
C CYS A 288 14.19 -1.59 -21.93
N TYR A 289 13.87 -0.29 -22.03
CA TYR A 289 12.88 0.35 -21.18
C TYR A 289 11.48 -0.23 -21.38
N ASP A 290 10.77 -0.41 -20.26
CA ASP A 290 9.36 -0.76 -20.23
C ASP A 290 8.72 -0.10 -18.99
N SER A 291 7.62 0.64 -19.17
CA SER A 291 6.95 1.36 -18.07
C SER A 291 6.13 0.45 -17.15
N ASN A 292 5.82 -0.79 -17.57
CA ASN A 292 4.98 -1.68 -16.76
C ASN A 292 5.81 -2.39 -15.68
N ALA A 293 5.79 -1.84 -14.47
CA ALA A 293 6.52 -2.37 -13.31
C ALA A 293 5.77 -3.48 -12.54
N ASP A 294 4.60 -3.93 -13.03
CA ASP A 294 3.84 -5.04 -12.43
C ASP A 294 4.12 -6.39 -13.11
N ILE A 295 4.84 -6.37 -14.22
CA ILE A 295 5.14 -7.57 -15.01
C ILE A 295 6.61 -7.95 -14.85
N PHE A 296 6.88 -9.18 -14.39
CA PHE A 296 8.23 -9.72 -14.27
C PHE A 296 8.73 -10.43 -15.53
N THR A 297 7.84 -10.85 -16.45
CA THR A 297 8.24 -11.53 -17.69
C THR A 297 9.31 -10.73 -18.43
N ASP A 298 10.42 -11.40 -18.79
CA ASP A 298 11.60 -10.83 -19.48
C ASP A 298 12.32 -9.69 -18.71
N ALA A 299 11.97 -9.42 -17.46
CA ALA A 299 12.69 -8.45 -16.66
C ALA A 299 14.13 -8.91 -16.38
N GLY A 300 15.09 -8.04 -16.59
CA GLY A 300 16.46 -8.14 -16.09
C GLY A 300 16.67 -7.24 -14.88
N ALA A 301 15.88 -6.15 -14.80
CA ALA A 301 15.80 -5.23 -13.68
C ALA A 301 14.38 -4.66 -13.58
N ILE A 302 13.92 -4.41 -12.35
CA ILE A 302 12.59 -3.83 -12.08
C ILE A 302 12.62 -2.98 -10.81
N VAL A 303 12.04 -1.79 -10.88
CA VAL A 303 11.85 -0.90 -9.73
C VAL A 303 10.41 -1.05 -9.24
N THR A 304 10.27 -1.60 -8.04
CA THR A 304 8.98 -1.78 -7.35
C THR A 304 9.23 -1.96 -5.86
N GLY A 305 8.18 -2.16 -5.05
CA GLY A 305 8.32 -2.23 -3.60
C GLY A 305 8.27 -3.65 -3.01
N ILE A 306 8.23 -3.71 -1.67
CA ILE A 306 8.20 -4.96 -0.91
C ILE A 306 6.97 -5.84 -1.24
N TRP A 307 5.86 -5.24 -1.67
CA TRP A 307 4.64 -5.95 -2.09
C TRP A 307 4.86 -6.92 -3.24
N ALA A 308 5.91 -6.70 -4.04
CA ALA A 308 6.28 -7.53 -5.17
C ALA A 308 7.45 -8.52 -4.86
N ALA A 309 7.93 -8.58 -3.60
CA ALA A 309 9.09 -9.40 -3.23
C ALA A 309 8.92 -10.88 -3.60
N GLY A 310 7.75 -11.46 -3.33
CA GLY A 310 7.46 -12.86 -3.66
C GLY A 310 7.47 -13.13 -5.17
N ASP A 311 6.97 -12.19 -5.99
CA ASP A 311 6.98 -12.31 -7.45
C ASP A 311 8.40 -12.14 -8.01
N ALA A 312 9.20 -11.24 -7.44
CA ALA A 312 10.60 -11.06 -7.78
C ALA A 312 11.43 -12.32 -7.47
N GLU A 313 11.28 -12.88 -6.27
CA GLU A 313 11.93 -14.13 -5.87
C GLU A 313 11.52 -15.29 -6.78
N ALA A 314 10.24 -15.41 -7.10
CA ALA A 314 9.74 -16.45 -8.00
C ALA A 314 10.28 -16.31 -9.43
N HIS A 315 10.41 -15.07 -9.92
CA HIS A 315 10.91 -14.79 -11.26
C HIS A 315 12.42 -15.01 -11.40
N PHE A 316 13.22 -14.41 -10.51
CA PHE A 316 14.68 -14.46 -10.59
C PHE A 316 15.26 -15.74 -9.99
N GLY A 317 14.54 -16.40 -9.07
CA GLY A 317 14.96 -17.67 -8.46
C GLY A 317 16.34 -17.60 -7.83
N ALA A 318 17.27 -18.46 -8.26
CA ALA A 318 18.65 -18.50 -7.76
C ALA A 318 19.48 -17.25 -8.11
N ASN A 319 19.00 -16.43 -9.06
CA ASN A 319 19.66 -15.20 -9.49
C ASN A 319 18.99 -13.95 -8.92
N PHE A 320 18.17 -14.10 -7.88
CA PHE A 320 17.50 -12.98 -7.23
C PHE A 320 18.51 -12.02 -6.62
N GLY A 321 18.40 -10.74 -6.97
CA GLY A 321 19.11 -9.62 -6.37
C GLY A 321 18.13 -8.52 -5.98
N ALA A 322 18.38 -7.85 -4.85
CA ALA A 322 17.66 -6.68 -4.40
C ALA A 322 18.64 -5.69 -3.79
N THR A 323 18.57 -4.41 -4.17
CA THR A 323 19.39 -3.33 -3.65
C THR A 323 18.66 -1.99 -3.76
N ASP A 324 19.24 -0.93 -3.23
CA ASP A 324 18.79 0.45 -3.44
C ASP A 324 18.78 0.82 -4.93
N LEU A 325 18.20 1.96 -5.26
CA LEU A 325 18.13 2.46 -6.62
C LEU A 325 19.53 2.89 -7.12
N PRO A 326 19.77 2.80 -8.44
CA PRO A 326 21.06 3.19 -9.00
C PRO A 326 21.27 4.70 -9.04
N SER A 327 22.52 5.10 -9.23
CA SER A 327 22.90 6.45 -9.63
C SER A 327 22.87 6.58 -11.15
N PHE A 328 22.61 7.80 -11.65
CA PHE A 328 22.79 8.18 -13.06
C PHE A 328 23.80 9.31 -13.18
N GLU A 329 24.42 9.45 -14.35
CA GLU A 329 25.40 10.48 -14.59
C GLU A 329 24.90 11.53 -15.60
N VAL A 330 24.99 12.82 -15.26
CA VAL A 330 24.70 13.94 -16.16
C VAL A 330 25.79 14.98 -16.00
N ASP A 331 26.35 15.41 -17.14
CA ASP A 331 27.38 16.46 -17.23
C ASP A 331 28.61 16.20 -16.30
N GLY A 332 28.98 14.91 -16.11
CA GLY A 332 30.10 14.47 -15.28
C GLY A 332 29.84 14.46 -13.77
N LYS A 333 28.58 14.61 -13.37
CA LYS A 333 28.14 14.51 -11.98
C LYS A 333 27.24 13.29 -11.82
N SER A 334 27.44 12.51 -10.76
CA SER A 334 26.64 11.36 -10.39
C SER A 334 25.53 11.77 -9.43
N TYR A 335 24.32 11.23 -9.62
CA TYR A 335 23.13 11.49 -8.83
C TYR A 335 22.48 10.16 -8.47
N HIS A 336 22.40 9.87 -7.17
CA HIS A 336 21.73 8.66 -6.69
C HIS A 336 20.22 8.87 -6.65
N LEU A 337 19.44 7.93 -7.24
CA LEU A 337 17.99 8.03 -7.27
C LEU A 337 17.40 7.98 -5.85
N GLY A 338 16.57 8.96 -5.53
CA GLY A 338 15.80 8.98 -4.29
C GLY A 338 14.50 8.18 -4.41
N SER A 339 13.74 8.10 -3.33
CA SER A 339 12.40 7.53 -3.35
C SER A 339 11.51 8.17 -2.29
N TYR A 340 10.20 8.12 -2.48
CA TYR A 340 9.32 8.34 -1.35
C TYR A 340 9.50 7.22 -0.32
N THR A 341 9.40 7.59 0.96
CA THR A 341 9.30 6.66 2.08
C THR A 341 7.97 6.86 2.78
N GLY A 342 7.39 5.77 3.25
CA GLY A 342 6.09 5.86 3.88
C GLY A 342 5.80 4.71 4.82
N ASN A 343 4.65 4.86 5.49
CA ASN A 343 4.14 3.94 6.48
C ASN A 343 2.67 3.67 6.21
N LYS A 344 2.23 2.47 6.56
CA LYS A 344 0.80 2.17 6.65
C LYS A 344 0.38 2.30 8.09
N LEU A 345 -0.76 2.94 8.31
CA LEU A 345 -1.28 3.31 9.61
C LEU A 345 -2.66 2.68 9.81
N MET A 346 -3.02 2.44 11.07
CA MET A 346 -4.37 2.03 11.46
C MET A 346 -5.03 3.17 12.22
N GLY A 347 -6.21 3.58 11.78
CA GLY A 347 -7.04 4.62 12.37
C GLY A 347 -8.27 4.07 13.08
N VAL A 348 -8.75 4.79 14.07
CA VAL A 348 -9.99 4.50 14.80
C VAL A 348 -10.96 5.65 14.62
N LYS A 349 -12.17 5.34 14.11
CA LYS A 349 -13.24 6.32 13.95
C LYS A 349 -13.83 6.75 15.30
N PRO A 350 -14.18 8.04 15.52
CA PRO A 350 -14.90 8.50 16.70
C PRO A 350 -16.23 7.75 16.90
N GLN A 351 -16.56 7.41 18.13
CA GLN A 351 -17.78 6.72 18.52
C GLN A 351 -18.55 7.53 19.57
N GLN A 352 -19.88 7.41 19.54
CA GLN A 352 -20.75 7.98 20.58
C GLN A 352 -20.80 7.09 21.83
N ASP A 353 -20.71 5.77 21.64
CA ASP A 353 -20.62 4.79 22.73
C ASP A 353 -19.19 4.74 23.28
N ALA A 354 -19.01 5.19 24.50
CA ALA A 354 -17.71 5.25 25.17
C ALA A 354 -17.06 3.88 25.38
N LYS A 355 -17.86 2.81 25.58
CA LYS A 355 -17.34 1.45 25.72
C LYS A 355 -16.84 0.93 24.37
N LYS A 356 -17.62 1.11 23.31
CA LYS A 356 -17.19 0.76 21.95
C LYS A 356 -15.94 1.53 21.57
N ALA A 357 -15.87 2.85 21.83
CA ALA A 357 -14.67 3.66 21.60
C ALA A 357 -13.42 3.10 22.29
N ALA A 358 -13.57 2.69 23.56
CA ALA A 358 -12.47 2.10 24.33
C ALA A 358 -12.04 0.73 23.79
N VAL A 359 -12.98 -0.12 23.39
CA VAL A 359 -12.69 -1.42 22.77
C VAL A 359 -11.99 -1.25 21.42
N LEU A 360 -12.42 -0.31 20.59
CA LEU A 360 -11.77 -0.04 19.29
C LEU A 360 -10.32 0.43 19.47
N SER A 361 -10.06 1.32 20.41
CA SER A 361 -8.69 1.79 20.72
C SER A 361 -7.81 0.66 21.24
N LEU A 362 -8.35 -0.20 22.11
CA LEU A 362 -7.64 -1.37 22.63
C LEU A 362 -7.37 -2.40 21.53
N LEU A 363 -8.33 -2.63 20.63
CA LEU A 363 -8.20 -3.54 19.50
C LEU A 363 -7.18 -3.02 18.48
N ALA A 364 -7.21 -1.72 18.15
CA ALA A 364 -6.23 -1.13 17.24
C ALA A 364 -4.79 -1.22 17.80
N GLN A 365 -4.62 -0.96 19.11
CA GLN A 365 -3.33 -1.15 19.79
C GLN A 365 -2.87 -2.62 19.74
N PHE A 366 -3.78 -3.57 19.91
CA PHE A 366 -3.47 -4.99 19.82
C PHE A 366 -3.09 -5.40 18.40
N LEU A 367 -3.90 -5.02 17.39
CA LEU A 367 -3.67 -5.35 15.98
C LEU A 367 -2.38 -4.75 15.42
N THR A 368 -1.79 -3.73 16.07
CA THR A 368 -0.53 -3.08 15.67
C THR A 368 0.63 -3.39 16.62
N ASN A 369 0.48 -4.34 17.54
CA ASN A 369 1.55 -4.75 18.45
C ASN A 369 2.65 -5.55 17.73
N GLU A 370 3.72 -5.86 18.46
CA GLU A 370 4.89 -6.61 17.96
C GLU A 370 4.50 -7.97 17.36
N GLU A 371 3.63 -8.72 18.06
CA GLU A 371 3.22 -10.06 17.63
C GLU A 371 2.43 -10.02 16.31
N CYS A 372 1.46 -9.10 16.21
CA CYS A 372 0.66 -8.94 15.00
C CYS A 372 1.50 -8.43 13.81
N GLN A 373 2.50 -7.59 14.05
CA GLN A 373 3.44 -7.14 13.02
C GLN A 373 4.35 -8.30 12.56
N ASN A 374 4.86 -9.12 13.47
CA ASN A 374 5.64 -10.32 13.14
C ASN A 374 4.82 -11.30 12.28
N GLN A 375 3.54 -11.54 12.62
CA GLN A 375 2.66 -12.40 11.83
C GLN A 375 2.43 -11.87 10.42
N ARG A 376 2.29 -10.54 10.24
CA ARG A 376 2.20 -9.90 8.92
C ARG A 376 3.51 -10.04 8.15
N TYR A 377 4.64 -9.89 8.81
CA TYR A 377 5.94 -10.15 8.18
C TYR A 377 6.07 -11.62 7.73
N GLU A 378 5.77 -12.57 8.61
CA GLU A 378 5.87 -14.00 8.29
C GLU A 378 4.98 -14.41 7.10
N GLN A 379 3.78 -13.83 7.00
CA GLN A 379 2.83 -14.22 5.96
C GLN A 379 2.95 -13.39 4.67
N PHE A 380 3.28 -12.10 4.78
CA PHE A 380 3.25 -11.16 3.65
C PHE A 380 4.58 -10.45 3.41
N GLN A 381 5.57 -10.68 4.26
CA GLN A 381 6.88 -10.01 4.27
C GLN A 381 6.79 -8.48 4.48
N TRP A 382 5.70 -7.97 5.06
CA TRP A 382 5.55 -6.56 5.34
C TRP A 382 6.54 -6.09 6.41
N GLY A 383 7.26 -5.01 6.10
CA GLY A 383 8.27 -4.44 6.98
C GLY A 383 7.63 -3.85 8.24
N PRO A 384 7.95 -4.37 9.43
CA PRO A 384 7.34 -3.91 10.67
C PRO A 384 7.81 -2.49 11.03
N SER A 385 6.94 -1.72 11.70
CA SER A 385 7.30 -0.46 12.36
C SER A 385 7.83 -0.68 13.79
N ASN A 386 7.53 -1.82 14.39
CA ASN A 386 7.96 -2.18 15.74
C ASN A 386 9.46 -2.51 15.77
N LYS A 387 10.22 -1.86 16.66
CA LYS A 387 11.69 -1.99 16.76
C LYS A 387 12.17 -3.41 17.07
N ASN A 388 11.44 -4.15 17.91
CA ASN A 388 11.81 -5.53 18.23
C ASN A 388 11.55 -6.47 17.03
N ALA A 389 10.42 -6.27 16.33
CA ALA A 389 10.11 -7.02 15.12
C ALA A 389 11.14 -6.71 14.02
N GLN A 390 11.53 -5.44 13.82
CA GLN A 390 12.60 -5.04 12.90
C GLN A 390 13.94 -5.72 13.24
N ALA A 391 14.25 -5.85 14.52
CA ALA A 391 15.51 -6.45 14.99
C ALA A 391 15.52 -7.98 14.96
N SER A 392 14.43 -8.65 14.56
CA SER A 392 14.39 -10.11 14.47
C SER A 392 15.35 -10.63 13.38
N ASP A 393 15.98 -11.80 13.61
CA ASP A 393 16.90 -12.41 12.66
C ASP A 393 16.24 -12.61 11.28
N ALA A 394 14.95 -12.91 11.24
CA ALA A 394 14.21 -13.13 10.01
C ALA A 394 14.05 -11.85 9.19
N VAL A 395 13.70 -10.72 9.82
CA VAL A 395 13.59 -9.41 9.17
C VAL A 395 14.95 -8.92 8.71
N GLN A 396 15.97 -9.05 9.56
CA GLN A 396 17.34 -8.64 9.24
C GLN A 396 17.98 -9.46 8.11
N ALA A 397 17.58 -10.71 7.92
CA ALA A 397 18.05 -11.57 6.84
C ALA A 397 17.26 -11.38 5.53
N ASN A 398 16.18 -10.59 5.53
CA ASN A 398 15.36 -10.37 4.34
C ASN A 398 16.06 -9.40 3.38
N ALA A 399 16.46 -9.90 2.21
CA ALA A 399 17.19 -9.10 1.22
C ALA A 399 16.36 -7.92 0.68
N SER A 400 15.06 -8.10 0.52
CA SER A 400 14.15 -7.05 0.06
C SER A 400 14.01 -5.90 1.08
N LEU A 401 13.88 -6.21 2.36
CA LEU A 401 13.86 -5.20 3.43
C LEU A 401 15.23 -4.55 3.64
N ALA A 402 16.32 -5.29 3.46
CA ALA A 402 17.67 -4.72 3.49
C ALA A 402 17.88 -3.73 2.34
N ALA A 403 17.39 -4.03 1.13
CA ALA A 403 17.42 -3.11 -0.01
C ALA A 403 16.58 -1.85 0.27
N LEU A 404 15.39 -2.00 0.83
CA LEU A 404 14.56 -0.86 1.24
C LEU A 404 15.25 -0.01 2.32
N ALA A 405 15.92 -0.64 3.29
CA ALA A 405 16.65 0.08 4.34
C ALA A 405 17.80 0.92 3.77
N LYS A 406 18.54 0.39 2.79
CA LYS A 406 19.55 1.17 2.06
C LYS A 406 18.91 2.32 1.27
N GLN A 407 17.82 2.06 0.55
CA GLN A 407 17.11 3.10 -0.22
C GLN A 407 16.58 4.21 0.68
N ASN A 408 16.16 3.91 1.90
CA ASN A 408 15.67 4.90 2.85
C ASN A 408 16.74 5.92 3.29
N GLU A 409 18.03 5.67 3.05
CA GLU A 409 19.08 6.67 3.22
C GLU A 409 18.95 7.84 2.23
N TYR A 410 18.30 7.61 1.09
CA TYR A 410 17.95 8.56 0.03
C TYR A 410 16.44 8.83 0.01
N GLY A 411 15.75 8.50 1.09
CA GLY A 411 14.30 8.55 1.19
C GLY A 411 13.77 9.93 1.53
N ILE A 412 12.71 10.33 0.84
CA ILE A 412 11.95 11.54 1.11
C ILE A 412 10.63 11.14 1.77
N PRO A 413 10.36 11.55 3.00
CA PRO A 413 9.07 11.27 3.63
C PRO A 413 7.93 11.78 2.76
N GLN A 414 7.01 10.90 2.39
CA GLN A 414 5.82 11.29 1.64
C GLN A 414 4.94 12.18 2.53
N GLY A 415 4.94 13.48 2.27
CA GLY A 415 4.10 14.47 2.95
C GLY A 415 2.66 14.48 2.42
N GLN A 416 1.92 15.53 2.76
CA GLN A 416 0.61 15.78 2.18
C GLN A 416 0.82 16.35 0.77
N ILE A 417 0.18 15.76 -0.23
CA ILE A 417 0.32 16.13 -1.65
C ILE A 417 -1.08 16.38 -2.22
N HIS A 418 -1.25 17.47 -2.98
CA HIS A 418 -2.51 17.75 -3.67
C HIS A 418 -2.79 16.67 -4.72
N GLY A 419 -4.04 16.19 -4.79
CA GLY A 419 -4.42 15.08 -5.70
C GLY A 419 -4.08 15.34 -7.17
N SER A 420 -4.19 16.57 -7.64
CA SER A 420 -3.84 16.93 -9.03
C SER A 420 -2.33 16.83 -9.34
N TRP A 421 -1.46 16.90 -8.32
CA TRP A 421 -0.02 16.79 -8.54
C TRP A 421 0.37 15.48 -9.22
N TRP A 422 -0.30 14.39 -8.86
CA TRP A 422 -0.01 13.07 -9.43
C TRP A 422 -0.19 13.02 -10.94
N ASP A 423 -1.22 13.68 -11.47
CA ASP A 423 -1.47 13.76 -12.90
C ASP A 423 -0.52 14.72 -13.62
N ILE A 424 -0.18 15.83 -12.96
CA ILE A 424 0.75 16.83 -13.51
C ILE A 424 2.16 16.26 -13.60
N ALA A 425 2.64 15.60 -12.55
CA ALA A 425 4.02 15.11 -12.51
C ALA A 425 4.23 13.80 -13.32
N LYS A 426 3.19 12.97 -13.50
CA LYS A 426 3.34 11.70 -14.26
C LYS A 426 3.72 11.91 -15.73
N VAL A 427 3.35 13.05 -16.33
CA VAL A 427 3.64 13.30 -17.76
C VAL A 427 5.12 13.56 -18.05
N LEU A 428 5.89 13.98 -17.03
CA LEU A 428 7.31 14.27 -17.15
C LEU A 428 8.13 13.07 -17.68
N GLY A 429 7.71 11.84 -17.37
CA GLY A 429 8.35 10.63 -17.91
C GLY A 429 8.14 10.47 -19.42
N ALA A 430 6.94 10.71 -19.91
CA ALA A 430 6.61 10.69 -21.32
C ALA A 430 7.29 11.84 -22.07
N ASP A 431 7.33 13.04 -21.48
CA ASP A 431 7.99 14.21 -22.03
C ASP A 431 9.51 14.01 -22.15
N ALA A 432 10.14 13.44 -21.11
CA ALA A 432 11.56 13.07 -21.17
C ALA A 432 11.85 12.11 -22.34
N LYS A 433 10.98 11.14 -22.58
CA LYS A 433 11.09 10.20 -23.70
C LYS A 433 10.92 10.88 -25.05
N ALA A 434 9.95 11.80 -25.18
CA ALA A 434 9.61 12.48 -26.44
C ALA A 434 10.63 13.56 -26.81
N ALA A 435 11.21 14.27 -25.85
CA ALA A 435 12.10 15.41 -26.05
C ALA A 435 13.28 15.10 -26.98
N ALA A 436 13.51 15.92 -27.98
CA ALA A 436 14.63 15.79 -28.90
C ALA A 436 15.87 16.60 -28.50
N SER A 437 15.70 17.55 -27.58
CA SER A 437 16.75 18.48 -27.12
C SER A 437 16.54 18.88 -25.66
N ASP A 438 17.57 19.52 -25.06
CA ASP A 438 17.46 20.13 -23.72
C ASP A 438 16.41 21.26 -23.69
N ALA A 439 16.16 21.92 -24.81
CA ALA A 439 15.15 22.95 -24.91
C ALA A 439 13.72 22.36 -24.77
N ASP A 440 13.50 21.16 -25.31
CA ASP A 440 12.20 20.46 -25.18
C ASP A 440 11.99 20.01 -23.74
N LEU A 441 13.04 19.50 -23.06
CA LEU A 441 12.99 19.15 -21.64
C LEU A 441 12.67 20.36 -20.76
N LYS A 442 13.25 21.52 -21.09
CA LYS A 442 12.96 22.75 -20.38
C LYS A 442 11.51 23.22 -20.61
N THR A 443 11.02 23.09 -21.84
CA THR A 443 9.62 23.40 -22.13
C THR A 443 8.66 22.54 -21.30
N ALA A 444 8.94 21.24 -21.16
CA ALA A 444 8.16 20.34 -20.31
C ALA A 444 8.17 20.79 -18.83
N LEU A 445 9.32 21.24 -18.32
CA LEU A 445 9.41 21.77 -16.96
C LEU A 445 8.66 23.12 -16.81
N ASP A 446 8.72 24.00 -17.80
CA ASP A 446 7.96 25.26 -17.83
C ASP A 446 6.43 25.00 -17.81
N GLU A 447 5.97 23.98 -18.57
CA GLU A 447 4.57 23.52 -18.60
C GLU A 447 4.15 22.89 -17.26
N TYR A 448 5.01 22.05 -16.68
CA TYR A 448 4.80 21.48 -15.35
C TYR A 448 4.62 22.58 -14.29
N GLU A 449 5.53 23.55 -14.20
CA GLU A 449 5.46 24.64 -13.24
C GLU A 449 4.17 25.47 -13.41
N ALA A 450 3.81 25.75 -14.68
CA ALA A 450 2.57 26.47 -14.98
C ALA A 450 1.33 25.71 -14.50
N ALA A 451 1.31 24.37 -14.67
CA ALA A 451 0.23 23.51 -14.20
C ALA A 451 0.15 23.47 -12.67
N ILE A 452 1.29 23.31 -11.98
CA ILE A 452 1.36 23.36 -10.49
C ILE A 452 0.82 24.70 -9.96
N ASN A 453 1.28 25.80 -10.54
CA ASN A 453 0.80 27.14 -10.12
C ASN A 453 -0.70 27.34 -10.38
N ALA A 454 -1.24 26.75 -11.44
CA ALA A 454 -2.67 26.83 -11.77
C ALA A 454 -3.54 26.12 -10.71
N VAL A 455 -3.07 25.01 -10.13
CA VAL A 455 -3.80 24.27 -9.08
C VAL A 455 -4.16 25.16 -7.90
N LEU A 456 -3.21 25.97 -7.43
CA LEU A 456 -3.42 26.87 -6.28
C LEU A 456 -4.29 28.09 -6.61
N GLN A 457 -4.43 28.42 -7.91
CA GLN A 457 -5.19 29.57 -8.40
C GLN A 457 -6.63 29.20 -8.83
N MET A 458 -7.01 27.92 -8.74
CA MET A 458 -8.37 27.48 -9.09
C MET A 458 -9.41 28.23 -8.27
N SER A 459 -10.41 28.78 -8.95
CA SER A 459 -11.59 29.35 -8.28
C SER A 459 -12.41 28.24 -7.61
N ASP A 460 -13.28 28.63 -6.66
CA ASP A 460 -14.19 27.67 -6.03
C ASP A 460 -15.11 26.99 -7.07
N GLU A 461 -15.46 27.69 -8.15
CA GLU A 461 -16.22 27.13 -9.27
C GLU A 461 -15.43 26.03 -9.98
N GLN A 462 -14.13 26.24 -10.24
CA GLN A 462 -13.26 25.24 -10.87
C GLN A 462 -13.00 24.04 -9.95
N LYS A 463 -12.79 24.27 -8.65
CA LYS A 463 -12.61 23.22 -7.65
C LYS A 463 -13.84 22.31 -7.52
N ASN A 464 -15.03 22.86 -7.78
CA ASN A 464 -16.29 22.12 -7.69
C ASN A 464 -16.78 21.60 -9.06
N ALA A 465 -16.12 21.96 -10.16
CA ALA A 465 -16.50 21.51 -11.49
C ALA A 465 -16.29 19.98 -11.65
N TRP A 466 -17.25 19.33 -12.27
CA TRP A 466 -17.15 17.91 -12.62
C TRP A 466 -16.66 17.71 -14.05
N GLY A 467 -15.88 16.67 -14.27
CA GLY A 467 -15.38 16.27 -15.58
C GLY A 467 -15.38 14.76 -15.77
N VAL A 468 -15.55 14.32 -17.01
CA VAL A 468 -15.37 12.93 -17.43
C VAL A 468 -13.93 12.77 -17.87
N ILE A 469 -13.22 11.80 -17.32
CA ILE A 469 -11.81 11.50 -17.66
C ILE A 469 -11.65 10.01 -17.92
N GLY A 470 -10.81 9.66 -18.88
CA GLY A 470 -10.61 8.26 -19.22
C GLY A 470 -9.72 8.03 -20.42
N ASN A 471 -9.58 6.77 -20.77
CA ASN A 471 -9.05 6.36 -22.06
C ASN A 471 -10.22 6.36 -23.08
N ILE A 472 -10.72 7.55 -23.39
CA ILE A 472 -11.90 7.81 -24.22
C ILE A 472 -11.62 8.92 -25.22
N CYS A 473 -12.34 8.93 -26.34
CA CYS A 473 -12.27 10.00 -27.34
C CYS A 473 -10.83 10.31 -27.82
N GLY A 474 -9.93 9.35 -27.74
CA GLY A 474 -8.52 9.51 -28.13
C GLY A 474 -7.62 10.15 -27.09
N THR A 475 -8.11 10.39 -25.87
CA THR A 475 -7.32 10.81 -24.70
C THR A 475 -6.79 9.59 -23.93
N ASN A 476 -5.87 9.78 -22.99
CA ASN A 476 -5.32 8.72 -22.18
C ASN A 476 -5.21 9.18 -20.72
N TRP A 477 -6.38 9.42 -20.07
CA TRP A 477 -6.46 9.89 -18.69
C TRP A 477 -5.77 11.25 -18.43
N ASP A 478 -5.71 12.11 -19.47
CA ASP A 478 -5.01 13.40 -19.43
C ASP A 478 -5.92 14.61 -19.70
N THR A 479 -7.17 14.36 -20.06
CA THR A 479 -8.12 15.42 -20.46
C THR A 479 -9.48 15.20 -19.80
N ASP A 480 -9.96 16.20 -19.06
CA ASP A 480 -11.31 16.23 -18.49
C ASP A 480 -12.31 16.82 -19.49
N PHE A 481 -13.36 16.07 -19.80
CA PHE A 481 -14.53 16.59 -20.53
C PHE A 481 -15.51 17.17 -19.53
N THR A 482 -15.65 18.50 -19.52
CA THR A 482 -16.47 19.25 -18.55
C THR A 482 -17.92 18.77 -18.54
N MET A 483 -18.50 18.70 -17.34
CA MET A 483 -19.91 18.40 -17.12
C MET A 483 -20.66 19.67 -16.70
N THR A 484 -21.90 19.79 -17.14
CA THR A 484 -22.78 20.90 -16.76
C THR A 484 -23.68 20.48 -15.60
N GLU A 485 -23.74 21.32 -14.57
CA GLU A 485 -24.63 21.12 -13.43
C GLU A 485 -26.09 21.32 -13.85
N GLY A 486 -26.91 20.38 -13.48
CA GLY A 486 -28.36 20.39 -13.61
C GLY A 486 -29.04 20.51 -12.23
N PRO A 487 -30.37 20.35 -12.15
CA PRO A 487 -31.08 20.35 -10.88
C PRO A 487 -30.74 19.13 -10.02
N ASP A 488 -30.85 19.29 -8.70
CA ASP A 488 -30.82 18.20 -7.71
C ASP A 488 -29.53 17.33 -7.72
N GLY A 489 -28.35 17.96 -7.86
CA GLY A 489 -27.07 17.24 -7.82
C GLY A 489 -26.79 16.40 -9.08
N THR A 490 -27.40 16.75 -10.20
CA THR A 490 -27.18 16.10 -11.49
C THR A 490 -26.14 16.85 -12.30
N TYR A 491 -25.14 16.16 -12.82
CA TYR A 491 -24.10 16.70 -13.72
C TYR A 491 -24.13 15.91 -15.03
N THR A 492 -24.02 16.58 -16.18
CA THR A 492 -24.14 15.92 -17.48
C THR A 492 -23.09 16.47 -18.46
N SER A 493 -22.37 15.58 -19.13
CA SER A 493 -21.39 15.93 -20.15
C SER A 493 -22.05 16.39 -21.47
N ASP A 494 -21.27 17.02 -22.33
CA ASP A 494 -21.59 17.06 -23.75
C ASP A 494 -21.61 15.65 -24.35
N VAL A 495 -22.01 15.55 -25.62
CA VAL A 495 -22.04 14.26 -26.33
C VAL A 495 -20.62 13.79 -26.62
N LEU A 496 -20.28 12.61 -26.15
CA LEU A 496 -19.00 11.94 -26.38
C LEU A 496 -19.17 10.76 -27.33
N GLU A 497 -18.26 10.58 -28.29
CA GLU A 497 -18.19 9.39 -29.15
C GLU A 497 -17.31 8.35 -28.48
N LEU A 498 -17.93 7.35 -27.89
CA LEU A 498 -17.26 6.30 -27.12
C LEU A 498 -17.25 4.98 -27.87
N LYS A 499 -16.20 4.18 -27.64
CA LYS A 499 -16.01 2.85 -28.23
C LYS A 499 -16.08 1.76 -27.19
N ALA A 500 -16.56 0.59 -27.59
CA ALA A 500 -16.57 -0.58 -26.73
C ALA A 500 -15.15 -0.91 -26.22
N GLY A 501 -15.04 -1.11 -24.91
CA GLY A 501 -13.79 -1.37 -24.21
C GLY A 501 -13.03 -0.11 -23.76
N GLU A 502 -13.47 1.08 -24.14
CA GLU A 502 -12.95 2.32 -23.52
C GLU A 502 -13.38 2.41 -22.05
N GLU A 503 -12.53 3.03 -21.24
CA GLU A 503 -12.73 3.12 -19.78
C GLU A 503 -12.71 4.57 -19.32
N PHE A 504 -13.57 4.92 -18.37
CA PHE A 504 -13.64 6.28 -17.85
C PHE A 504 -14.11 6.32 -16.38
N LYS A 505 -13.92 7.48 -15.79
CA LYS A 505 -14.51 7.92 -14.52
C LYS A 505 -15.04 9.34 -14.65
N VAL A 506 -15.75 9.82 -13.64
CA VAL A 506 -16.02 11.24 -13.44
C VAL A 506 -15.31 11.70 -12.19
N ARG A 507 -14.74 12.93 -12.22
CA ARG A 507 -14.02 13.49 -11.08
C ARG A 507 -14.33 14.97 -10.87
N GLN A 508 -14.15 15.44 -9.63
CA GLN A 508 -14.38 16.82 -9.25
C GLN A 508 -13.06 17.60 -9.20
N GLY A 509 -13.07 18.83 -9.70
CA GLY A 509 -11.94 19.76 -9.59
C GLY A 509 -10.65 19.28 -10.26
N ALA A 510 -10.73 18.42 -11.27
CA ALA A 510 -9.59 17.76 -11.89
C ALA A 510 -8.68 17.06 -10.85
N SER A 511 -9.24 16.61 -9.72
CA SER A 511 -8.55 15.89 -8.66
C SER A 511 -9.10 14.46 -8.51
N TRP A 512 -8.28 13.57 -8.00
CA TRP A 512 -8.71 12.21 -7.65
C TRP A 512 -9.28 12.08 -6.24
N ASP A 513 -9.36 13.19 -5.49
CA ASP A 513 -9.91 13.19 -4.13
C ASP A 513 -11.39 12.81 -4.10
N VAL A 514 -12.17 13.27 -5.09
CA VAL A 514 -13.58 12.95 -5.25
C VAL A 514 -13.83 12.49 -6.68
N ASN A 515 -14.07 11.21 -6.88
CA ASN A 515 -14.34 10.65 -8.20
C ASN A 515 -15.34 9.48 -8.13
N PHE A 516 -16.02 9.21 -9.23
CA PHE A 516 -16.91 8.08 -9.41
C PHE A 516 -16.52 7.28 -10.66
N GLY A 517 -16.31 5.99 -10.45
CA GLY A 517 -16.35 5.00 -11.50
C GLY A 517 -17.62 4.16 -11.35
N VAL A 518 -17.47 2.85 -11.18
CA VAL A 518 -18.61 1.97 -10.84
C VAL A 518 -19.19 2.28 -9.47
N GLU A 519 -18.39 2.89 -8.61
CA GLU A 519 -18.75 3.41 -7.28
C GLU A 519 -17.84 4.60 -6.91
N PHE A 520 -18.09 5.24 -5.77
CA PHE A 520 -17.24 6.33 -5.24
C PHE A 520 -15.80 5.85 -5.05
N ASN A 521 -14.84 6.56 -5.64
CA ASN A 521 -13.41 6.21 -5.70
C ASN A 521 -13.15 4.76 -6.13
N GLY A 522 -14.10 4.13 -6.85
CA GLY A 522 -14.08 2.74 -7.27
C GLY A 522 -13.45 2.52 -8.66
N GLY A 523 -13.62 1.31 -9.18
CA GLY A 523 -13.08 0.91 -10.49
C GLY A 523 -13.63 1.71 -11.68
N ASN A 524 -12.96 1.63 -12.81
CA ASN A 524 -13.36 2.32 -14.04
C ASN A 524 -14.71 1.79 -14.57
N ILE A 525 -15.46 2.65 -15.23
CA ILE A 525 -16.63 2.25 -16.01
C ILE A 525 -16.13 1.87 -17.40
N VAL A 526 -16.51 0.68 -17.86
CA VAL A 526 -16.19 0.16 -19.18
C VAL A 526 -17.36 0.42 -20.13
N VAL A 527 -17.07 0.99 -21.31
CA VAL A 527 -18.07 1.21 -22.35
C VAL A 527 -18.41 -0.13 -23.02
N GLU A 528 -19.68 -0.52 -23.03
CA GLU A 528 -20.10 -1.82 -23.55
C GLU A 528 -20.26 -1.86 -25.08
N ALA A 529 -20.60 -0.74 -25.71
CA ALA A 529 -20.83 -0.66 -27.16
C ALA A 529 -20.43 0.70 -27.74
N ASP A 530 -20.01 0.68 -29.01
CA ASP A 530 -19.73 1.91 -29.75
C ASP A 530 -20.99 2.78 -29.87
N GLY A 531 -20.84 4.09 -29.66
CA GLY A 531 -21.98 4.99 -29.79
C GLY A 531 -21.68 6.43 -29.39
N LYS A 532 -22.72 7.25 -29.49
CA LYS A 532 -22.74 8.59 -28.94
C LYS A 532 -23.45 8.56 -27.61
N TYR A 533 -22.82 9.10 -26.59
CA TYR A 533 -23.33 9.10 -25.23
C TYR A 533 -23.18 10.45 -24.56
N LYS A 534 -24.08 10.72 -23.63
CA LYS A 534 -23.83 11.68 -22.55
C LYS A 534 -23.52 10.90 -21.28
N VAL A 535 -22.51 11.32 -20.56
CA VAL A 535 -22.22 10.80 -19.22
C VAL A 535 -22.99 11.66 -18.22
N GLN A 536 -23.79 11.02 -17.38
CA GLN A 536 -24.52 11.69 -16.32
C GLN A 536 -24.11 11.15 -14.96
N LEU A 537 -23.73 12.05 -14.05
CA LEU A 537 -23.58 11.77 -12.63
C LEU A 537 -24.79 12.33 -11.89
N VAL A 538 -25.41 11.51 -11.05
CA VAL A 538 -26.35 11.95 -10.01
C VAL A 538 -25.65 11.76 -8.68
N TRP A 539 -25.41 12.84 -7.94
CA TRP A 539 -24.62 12.85 -6.72
C TRP A 539 -25.37 13.53 -5.57
N ASP A 540 -25.34 12.92 -4.39
CA ASP A 540 -26.04 13.42 -3.20
C ASP A 540 -25.20 14.42 -2.36
N GLY A 541 -24.00 14.78 -2.84
CA GLY A 541 -23.09 15.66 -2.13
C GLY A 541 -22.10 14.92 -1.19
N ASN A 542 -22.15 13.58 -1.14
CA ASN A 542 -21.30 12.73 -0.31
C ASN A 542 -20.71 11.58 -1.14
N VAL A 543 -20.69 10.37 -0.61
CA VAL A 543 -20.14 9.18 -1.28
C VAL A 543 -21.15 8.45 -2.18
N THR A 544 -22.41 8.84 -2.17
CA THR A 544 -23.45 8.20 -2.98
C THR A 544 -23.62 8.95 -4.30
N GLY A 545 -23.29 8.28 -5.36
CA GLY A 545 -23.46 8.79 -6.72
C GLY A 545 -23.63 7.65 -7.72
N THR A 546 -24.33 7.95 -8.79
CA THR A 546 -24.53 7.00 -9.89
C THR A 546 -24.11 7.64 -11.19
N VAL A 547 -23.18 7.01 -11.87
CA VAL A 547 -22.75 7.41 -13.22
C VAL A 547 -23.50 6.56 -14.24
N THR A 548 -24.12 7.21 -15.21
CA THR A 548 -24.94 6.55 -16.25
C THR A 548 -24.51 7.03 -17.64
N LEU A 549 -24.37 6.09 -18.56
CA LEU A 549 -24.23 6.37 -19.99
C LEU A 549 -25.62 6.50 -20.62
N ILE A 550 -25.94 7.66 -21.15
CA ILE A 550 -27.21 7.97 -21.82
C ILE A 550 -26.96 7.98 -23.33
N PRO A 551 -27.47 6.98 -24.10
CA PRO A 551 -27.34 6.97 -25.55
C PRO A 551 -27.98 8.20 -26.19
N VAL A 552 -27.30 8.74 -27.22
CA VAL A 552 -27.79 9.87 -28.03
C VAL A 552 -27.94 9.39 -29.47
N GLU A 553 -29.14 9.58 -30.07
CA GLU A 553 -29.45 9.18 -31.45
C GLU A 553 -28.70 10.01 -32.51
#